data_16da51eb1913240e5590cfe098b24061
#
_entry.id   16da51eb1913240e5590cfe098b24061
#
_cell.length_a   1.000
_cell.length_b   1.000
_cell.length_c   1.000
_cell.angle_alpha   90.00
_cell.angle_beta   90.00
_cell.angle_gamma   90.00
#
_symmetry.space_group_name_H-M   'P 1'
#
loop_
_entity.id
_entity.type
_entity.pdbx_description
1 polymer ?
#
loop_
_entity_poly.entity_id
_entity_poly.type
_entity_poly.pdbx_seq_one_letter_code
_entity_poly.pdbx_strand_id
1 'polypeptide(L)'
;MVKDIGLNLKIKKMEAVAKLRNYPTSPRRMRLLADEIRGMDVEKALAMLEFHPQHSATPLGKLLKSAINNWEQKNSGQSAADASLIVKTIFVDGARMVKRLRPAPQGRAYRVRKRSNHVTIIVDKKLID
;
A
#
# COMPACT_ATOMS: atom_id res chain seq x y z
N MET A 1 -13.31 19.10 -27.47
CA MET A 1 -13.31 19.52 -26.06
C MET A 1 -14.05 18.53 -25.15
N VAL A 2 -15.28 18.15 -25.48
CA VAL A 2 -16.04 17.19 -24.64
C VAL A 2 -15.40 15.81 -24.61
N LYS A 3 -14.75 15.40 -25.69
CA LYS A 3 -14.06 14.09 -25.78
C LYS A 3 -12.85 14.00 -24.84
N ASP A 4 -12.11 15.09 -24.65
CA ASP A 4 -10.93 15.10 -23.78
C ASP A 4 -11.30 15.02 -22.30
N ILE A 5 -12.39 15.66 -21.90
CA ILE A 5 -12.91 15.59 -20.55
C ILE A 5 -13.39 14.18 -20.23
N GLY A 6 -14.05 13.51 -21.18
CA GLY A 6 -14.49 12.13 -21.04
C GLY A 6 -13.34 11.14 -20.94
N LEU A 7 -12.25 11.35 -21.68
CA LEU A 7 -11.04 10.55 -21.61
C LEU A 7 -10.34 10.70 -20.26
N ASN A 8 -10.21 11.90 -19.75
CA ASN A 8 -9.61 12.17 -18.45
C ASN A 8 -10.42 11.54 -17.32
N LEU A 9 -11.74 11.57 -17.41
CA LEU A 9 -12.62 10.91 -16.43
C LEU A 9 -12.48 9.40 -16.49
N LYS A 10 -12.33 8.82 -17.69
CA LYS A 10 -12.09 7.38 -17.86
C LYS A 10 -10.75 6.97 -17.28
N ILE A 11 -9.70 7.76 -17.50
CA ILE A 11 -8.37 7.51 -16.94
C ILE A 11 -8.42 7.56 -15.42
N LYS A 12 -9.09 8.54 -14.83
CA LYS A 12 -9.27 8.64 -13.39
C LYS A 12 -10.09 7.48 -12.80
N LYS A 13 -11.03 6.94 -13.57
CA LYS A 13 -11.82 5.78 -13.14
C LYS A 13 -11.01 4.49 -13.12
N MET A 14 -9.91 4.41 -13.86
CA MET A 14 -9.09 3.20 -13.93
C MET A 14 -8.19 3.00 -12.72
N GLU A 15 -7.87 4.06 -11.99
CA GLU A 15 -7.03 3.97 -10.81
C GLU A 15 -7.86 3.79 -9.56
N ALA A 16 -7.44 2.90 -8.68
CA ALA A 16 -8.05 2.71 -7.37
C ALA A 16 -7.00 2.87 -6.29
N VAL A 17 -7.38 3.55 -5.21
CA VAL A 17 -6.48 3.88 -4.11
C VAL A 17 -6.96 3.17 -2.85
N ALA A 18 -6.03 2.63 -2.07
CA ALA A 18 -6.29 2.13 -0.73
C ALA A 18 -5.23 2.68 0.22
N LYS A 19 -5.65 3.05 1.42
CA LYS A 19 -4.76 3.65 2.43
C LYS A 19 -4.85 2.87 3.73
N LEU A 20 -3.69 2.55 4.28
CA LEU A 20 -3.55 1.99 5.62
C LEU A 20 -2.93 3.07 6.50
N ARG A 21 -3.66 3.51 7.53
CA ARG A 21 -3.18 4.59 8.40
C ARG A 21 -2.80 4.08 9.76
N ASN A 22 -1.78 4.70 10.35
CA ASN A 22 -1.35 4.47 11.73
C ASN A 22 -0.99 3.01 12.03
N TYR A 23 -0.33 2.36 11.07
CA TYR A 23 0.16 1.01 11.31
C TYR A 23 1.40 1.06 12.20
N PRO A 24 1.43 0.30 13.31
CA PRO A 24 2.49 0.43 14.34
C PRO A 24 3.78 -0.30 13.96
N THR A 25 4.41 0.12 12.89
CA THR A 25 5.70 -0.39 12.43
C THR A 25 6.50 0.77 11.87
N SER A 26 7.82 0.70 11.95
CA SER A 26 8.65 1.78 11.42
C SER A 26 8.45 1.92 9.91
N PRO A 27 8.43 3.16 9.38
CA PRO A 27 8.29 3.36 7.94
C PRO A 27 9.38 2.68 7.13
N ARG A 28 10.58 2.62 7.66
CA ARG A 28 11.74 2.01 6.99
C ARG A 28 11.51 0.53 6.68
N ARG A 29 10.97 -0.22 7.64
CA ARG A 29 10.67 -1.66 7.45
C ARG A 29 9.57 -1.87 6.43
N MET A 30 8.53 -1.05 6.49
CA MET A 30 7.43 -1.14 5.54
C MET A 30 7.89 -0.78 4.11
N ARG A 31 8.82 0.17 3.98
CA ARG A 31 9.35 0.57 2.68
C ARG A 31 10.11 -0.55 1.98
N LEU A 32 10.75 -1.44 2.72
CA LEU A 32 11.42 -2.61 2.14
C LEU A 32 10.42 -3.49 1.39
N LEU A 33 9.28 -3.78 2.00
CA LEU A 33 8.23 -4.56 1.35
C LEU A 33 7.57 -3.79 0.20
N ALA A 34 7.36 -2.50 0.37
CA ALA A 34 6.78 -1.66 -0.68
C ALA A 34 7.66 -1.65 -1.93
N ASP A 35 8.97 -1.58 -1.75
CA ASP A 35 9.92 -1.60 -2.86
C ASP A 35 9.89 -2.93 -3.62
N GLU A 36 9.66 -4.04 -2.92
CA GLU A 36 9.59 -5.36 -3.54
C GLU A 36 8.36 -5.52 -4.44
N ILE A 37 7.22 -4.97 -4.03
CA ILE A 37 5.97 -5.15 -4.78
C ILE A 37 5.68 -4.04 -5.78
N ARG A 38 6.47 -2.97 -5.79
CA ARG A 38 6.23 -1.84 -6.71
C ARG A 38 6.38 -2.28 -8.17
N GLY A 39 5.35 -2.01 -8.97
CA GLY A 39 5.34 -2.36 -10.38
C GLY A 39 5.06 -3.82 -10.69
N MET A 40 4.81 -4.62 -9.65
CA MET A 40 4.55 -6.06 -9.79
C MET A 40 3.08 -6.32 -10.11
N ASP A 41 2.81 -7.41 -10.81
CA ASP A 41 1.43 -7.86 -11.01
C ASP A 41 0.76 -8.12 -9.66
N VAL A 42 -0.51 -7.76 -9.56
CA VAL A 42 -1.26 -7.88 -8.31
C VAL A 42 -1.30 -9.31 -7.79
N GLU A 43 -1.49 -10.28 -8.68
CA GLU A 43 -1.54 -11.70 -8.30
C GLU A 43 -0.21 -12.17 -7.72
N LYS A 44 0.91 -11.80 -8.36
CA LYS A 44 2.24 -12.13 -7.87
C LYS A 44 2.54 -11.44 -6.54
N ALA A 45 2.12 -10.18 -6.41
CA ALA A 45 2.31 -9.42 -5.19
C ALA A 45 1.55 -10.05 -4.02
N LEU A 46 0.31 -10.46 -4.24
CA LEU A 46 -0.49 -11.14 -3.21
C LEU A 46 0.15 -12.45 -2.77
N ALA A 47 0.59 -13.27 -3.72
CA ALA A 47 1.24 -14.55 -3.42
C ALA A 47 2.53 -14.32 -2.61
N MET A 48 3.35 -13.36 -3.03
CA MET A 48 4.59 -13.03 -2.34
C MET A 48 4.35 -12.56 -0.91
N LEU A 49 3.35 -11.69 -0.70
CA LEU A 49 3.03 -11.17 0.62
C LEU A 49 2.44 -12.23 1.54
N GLU A 50 1.68 -13.18 0.99
CA GLU A 50 1.09 -14.27 1.78
C GLU A 50 2.16 -15.15 2.42
N PHE A 51 3.24 -15.42 1.70
CA PHE A 51 4.31 -16.31 2.17
C PHE A 51 5.53 -15.55 2.70
N HIS A 52 5.48 -14.23 2.78
CA HIS A 52 6.60 -13.44 3.26
C HIS A 52 6.73 -13.55 4.78
N PRO A 53 7.96 -13.76 5.31
CA PRO A 53 8.14 -13.96 6.76
C PRO A 53 7.96 -12.71 7.62
N GLN A 54 8.00 -11.51 7.05
CA GLN A 54 7.85 -10.28 7.83
C GLN A 54 6.39 -10.04 8.24
N HIS A 55 6.20 -9.57 9.47
CA HIS A 55 4.86 -9.26 9.99
C HIS A 55 4.11 -8.23 9.17
N SER A 56 4.84 -7.25 8.62
CA SER A 56 4.24 -6.17 7.83
C SER A 56 3.63 -6.65 6.53
N ALA A 57 3.97 -7.85 6.07
CA ALA A 57 3.42 -8.40 4.84
C ALA A 57 1.93 -8.72 4.93
N THR A 58 1.47 -9.18 6.09
CA THR A 58 0.04 -9.52 6.28
C THR A 58 -0.88 -8.30 6.13
N PRO A 59 -0.67 -7.19 6.85
CA PRO A 59 -1.51 -6.01 6.64
C PRO A 59 -1.35 -5.39 5.27
N LEU A 60 -0.16 -5.46 4.68
CA LEU A 60 0.06 -4.96 3.33
C LEU A 60 -0.71 -5.78 2.29
N GLY A 61 -0.77 -7.10 2.47
CA GLY A 61 -1.59 -7.97 1.63
C GLY A 61 -3.08 -7.66 1.74
N LYS A 62 -3.57 -7.40 2.94
CA LYS A 62 -4.96 -6.98 3.15
C LYS A 62 -5.25 -5.64 2.48
N LEU A 63 -4.31 -4.71 2.57
CA LEU A 63 -4.45 -3.40 1.92
C LEU A 63 -4.51 -3.55 0.39
N LEU A 64 -3.69 -4.42 -0.17
CA LEU A 64 -3.71 -4.70 -1.60
C LEU A 64 -5.04 -5.33 -2.04
N LYS A 65 -5.60 -6.24 -1.26
CA LYS A 65 -6.93 -6.81 -1.52
C LYS A 65 -8.00 -5.73 -1.50
N SER A 66 -7.91 -4.79 -0.55
CA SER A 66 -8.82 -3.65 -0.47
C SER A 66 -8.71 -2.78 -1.71
N ALA A 67 -7.50 -2.53 -2.19
CA ALA A 67 -7.28 -1.74 -3.41
C ALA A 67 -7.89 -2.42 -4.63
N ILE A 68 -7.74 -3.74 -4.74
CA ILE A 68 -8.35 -4.52 -5.83
C ILE A 68 -9.87 -4.42 -5.79
N ASN A 69 -10.46 -4.57 -4.61
CA ASN A 69 -11.90 -4.46 -4.44
C ASN A 69 -12.40 -3.05 -4.79
N ASN A 70 -11.68 -2.02 -4.40
CA ASN A 70 -12.00 -0.65 -4.76
C ASN A 70 -11.96 -0.44 -6.28
N TRP A 71 -10.99 -1.09 -6.94
CA TRP A 71 -10.88 -1.02 -8.39
C TRP A 71 -12.09 -1.67 -9.07
N GLU A 72 -12.51 -2.84 -8.59
CA GLU A 72 -13.68 -3.54 -9.13
C GLU A 72 -14.97 -2.72 -8.95
N GLN A 73 -15.13 -2.07 -7.81
CA GLN A 73 -16.29 -1.20 -7.57
C GLN A 73 -16.27 0.04 -8.46
N LYS A 74 -15.10 0.58 -8.70
CA LYS A 74 -14.93 1.78 -9.53
C LYS A 74 -15.14 1.48 -11.01
N ASN A 75 -14.74 0.29 -11.44
CA ASN A 75 -14.85 -0.17 -12.82
C ASN A 75 -15.87 -1.31 -12.90
N SER A 76 -17.13 -0.98 -12.59
CA SER A 76 -18.20 -1.94 -12.55
C SER A 76 -18.33 -2.69 -13.89
N GLY A 77 -18.50 -4.01 -13.81
CA GLY A 77 -18.58 -4.88 -14.96
C GLY A 77 -17.26 -5.50 -15.39
N GLN A 78 -16.15 -5.14 -14.77
CA GLN A 78 -14.84 -5.75 -15.06
C GLN A 78 -14.32 -6.51 -13.83
N SER A 79 -13.83 -7.72 -14.07
CA SER A 79 -13.18 -8.52 -13.04
C SER A 79 -11.71 -8.14 -12.94
N ALA A 80 -11.18 -8.06 -11.73
CA ALA A 80 -9.77 -7.79 -11.50
C ALA A 80 -8.89 -8.89 -12.12
N ALA A 81 -9.36 -10.14 -12.12
CA ALA A 81 -8.61 -11.26 -12.69
C ALA A 81 -8.41 -11.10 -14.19
N ASP A 82 -9.43 -10.57 -14.90
CA ASP A 82 -9.37 -10.39 -16.34
C ASP A 82 -8.64 -9.13 -16.77
N ALA A 83 -8.51 -8.17 -15.86
CA ALA A 83 -7.97 -6.84 -16.18
C ALA A 83 -6.46 -6.73 -16.08
N SER A 84 -5.78 -7.73 -15.56
CA SER A 84 -4.31 -7.74 -15.39
C SER A 84 -3.81 -6.50 -14.64
N LEU A 85 -4.26 -6.34 -13.40
CA LEU A 85 -3.90 -5.20 -12.57
C LEU A 85 -2.44 -5.26 -12.12
N ILE A 86 -1.83 -4.09 -11.99
CA ILE A 86 -0.48 -3.94 -11.43
C ILE A 86 -0.52 -2.98 -10.25
N VAL A 87 0.48 -3.07 -9.39
CA VAL A 87 0.72 -2.09 -8.35
C VAL A 87 1.42 -0.90 -9.01
N LYS A 88 0.65 0.09 -9.42
CA LYS A 88 1.17 1.24 -10.15
C LYS A 88 2.05 2.11 -9.26
N THR A 89 1.56 2.44 -8.08
CA THR A 89 2.25 3.30 -7.14
C THR A 89 2.04 2.78 -5.74
N ILE A 90 3.10 2.74 -4.97
CA ILE A 90 3.04 2.46 -3.54
C ILE A 90 4.06 3.33 -2.84
N PHE A 91 3.65 4.00 -1.78
CA PHE A 91 4.56 4.78 -0.96
C PHE A 91 4.17 4.69 0.51
N VAL A 92 5.16 4.90 1.35
CA VAL A 92 5.03 4.82 2.81
C VAL A 92 5.45 6.15 3.41
N ASP A 93 4.54 6.76 4.15
CA ASP A 93 4.79 8.02 4.84
C ASP A 93 4.98 7.76 6.33
N GLY A 94 5.75 8.64 6.99
CA GLY A 94 5.89 8.62 8.44
C GLY A 94 4.60 9.07 9.11
N ALA A 95 4.20 8.34 10.17
CA ALA A 95 3.03 8.68 10.95
C ALA A 95 3.44 9.17 12.35
N ARG A 96 2.46 9.40 13.18
CA ARG A 96 2.67 9.89 14.53
C ARG A 96 3.52 8.90 15.35
N MET A 97 4.52 9.43 16.03
CA MET A 97 5.44 8.66 16.87
C MET A 97 5.00 8.75 18.31
N VAL A 98 4.95 7.60 19.00
CA VAL A 98 4.68 7.53 20.44
C VAL A 98 6.01 7.43 21.16
N LYS A 99 6.26 8.36 22.09
CA LYS A 99 7.50 8.41 22.87
C LYS A 99 7.28 7.72 24.21
N ARG A 100 8.22 6.86 24.57
CA ARG A 100 8.22 6.15 25.87
C ARG A 100 9.59 6.25 26.50
N LEU A 101 9.64 6.04 27.81
CA LEU A 101 10.88 6.01 28.57
C LEU A 101 11.15 4.59 29.05
N ARG A 102 12.38 4.15 28.94
CA ARG A 102 12.84 2.86 29.43
C ARG A 102 13.88 3.10 30.54
N PRO A 103 13.73 2.47 31.71
CA PRO A 103 14.74 2.60 32.77
C PRO A 103 16.11 2.15 32.31
N ALA A 104 17.12 2.90 32.75
CA ALA A 104 18.52 2.63 32.43
C ALA A 104 19.31 2.61 33.73
N PRO A 105 20.53 2.01 33.74
CA PRO A 105 21.41 2.03 34.91
C PRO A 105 21.73 3.46 35.37
N GLN A 106 22.00 3.61 36.68
CA GLN A 106 22.41 4.87 37.31
C GLN A 106 21.33 5.98 37.25
N GLY A 107 20.04 5.61 37.34
CA GLY A 107 18.95 6.59 37.35
C GLY A 107 18.71 7.30 36.04
N ARG A 108 19.32 6.84 34.97
CA ARG A 108 19.08 7.40 33.64
C ARG A 108 17.86 6.76 32.99
N ALA A 109 17.31 7.41 31.98
CA ALA A 109 16.19 6.88 31.21
C ALA A 109 16.52 6.94 29.71
N TYR A 110 16.33 5.82 29.02
CA TYR A 110 16.45 5.78 27.57
C TYR A 110 15.13 6.14 26.93
N ARG A 111 15.20 6.93 25.86
CA ARG A 111 14.03 7.28 25.07
C ARG A 111 13.73 6.16 24.09
N VAL A 112 12.49 5.69 24.10
CA VAL A 112 11.99 4.71 23.13
C VAL A 112 11.00 5.42 22.22
N ARG A 113 11.20 5.31 20.92
CA ARG A 113 10.34 5.88 19.91
C ARG A 113 9.59 4.76 19.21
N LYS A 114 8.27 4.69 19.43
CA LYS A 114 7.41 3.75 18.73
C LYS A 114 6.88 4.43 17.48
N ARG A 115 7.46 4.08 16.34
CA ARG A 115 7.13 4.70 15.08
C ARG A 115 5.93 4.01 14.44
N SER A 116 5.16 4.79 13.70
CA SER A 116 4.05 4.30 12.90
C SER A 116 4.20 4.77 11.47
N ASN A 117 3.42 4.19 10.58
CA ASN A 117 3.48 4.56 9.17
C ASN A 117 2.09 4.63 8.55
N HIS A 118 2.02 5.30 7.40
CA HIS A 118 0.85 5.33 6.53
C HIS A 118 1.28 4.77 5.19
N VAL A 119 0.54 3.80 4.68
CA VAL A 119 0.81 3.20 3.36
C VAL A 119 -0.31 3.58 2.42
N THR A 120 0.06 4.01 1.22
CA THR A 120 -0.89 4.28 0.13
C THR A 120 -0.53 3.40 -1.04
N ILE A 121 -1.51 2.64 -1.54
CA ILE A 121 -1.36 1.80 -2.72
C ILE A 121 -2.32 2.30 -3.79
N ILE A 122 -1.82 2.44 -5.00
CA ILE A 122 -2.63 2.74 -6.17
C ILE A 122 -2.46 1.58 -7.14
N VAL A 123 -3.57 0.93 -7.49
CA VAL A 123 -3.59 -0.14 -8.49
C VAL A 123 -4.27 0.37 -9.76
N ASP A 124 -3.81 -0.13 -10.88
CA ASP A 124 -4.33 0.25 -12.18
C ASP A 124 -4.16 -0.90 -13.15
N LYS A 125 -4.86 -0.84 -14.25
CA LYS A 125 -4.74 -1.79 -15.34
C LYS A 125 -3.38 -1.61 -16.01
N LYS A 126 -2.73 -2.73 -16.35
CA LYS A 126 -1.47 -2.70 -17.05
C LYS A 126 -1.65 -2.07 -18.43
N LEU A 127 -0.89 -1.02 -18.69
CA LEU A 127 -0.86 -0.40 -20.03
C LEU A 127 -0.07 -1.30 -20.95
N ILE A 128 -0.72 -1.75 -22.03
CA ILE A 128 -0.06 -2.51 -23.08
C ILE A 128 0.43 -1.50 -24.11
N ASP A 129 1.74 -1.37 -24.22
CA ASP A 129 2.36 -0.56 -25.27
C ASP A 129 2.34 -1.30 -26.59
#